data_4cfe29c64f8d56190c2bb42b24e2db81
#
_entry.id   4cfe29c64f8d56190c2bb42b24e2db81
#
_cell.length_a   1.000
_cell.length_b   1.000
_cell.length_c   1.000
_cell.angle_alpha   90.00
_cell.angle_beta   90.00
_cell.angle_gamma   90.00
#
_symmetry.space_group_name_H-M   'P 1'
#
loop_
_entity.id
_entity.type
_entity.pdbx_description
1 polymer ?
#
loop_
_entity_poly.entity_id
_entity_poly.type
_entity_poly.pdbx_seq_one_letter_code
_entity_poly.pdbx_strand_id
1 'polypeptide(L)'
;MENHVVELVQPRHTLIGENSILEIPQFLHRLEGTVTALVVTDQGLVKIGTVKKVTDVLDRAGIRYWTYDGVQPNPSVGVVNKAMEQYTRQGCNCIIAIGGGSPIDVAKAVSILAANGGRIEDYCGVRKSARPGVPIVAVNTTAGTGSEVTCAYVITDEVKNVKMVMMDPNCLAYLAINDPTLMVGMPPSLTAATGMDALTHAVEAYTCREATPYTDALAIEAIRLVGRALRRAGADGCDMQ
;
A
#
# COMPACT_ATOMS: atom_id res chain seq x y z
N MET A 1 -23.63 26.62 9.47
CA MET A 1 -22.55 25.70 9.08
C MET A 1 -21.60 25.63 10.26
N GLU A 2 -21.54 24.50 10.93
CA GLU A 2 -20.51 24.30 11.97
C GLU A 2 -19.14 24.34 11.30
N ASN A 3 -18.22 25.09 11.88
CA ASN A 3 -16.84 25.16 11.39
C ASN A 3 -16.14 23.81 11.69
N HIS A 4 -16.23 22.87 10.76
CA HIS A 4 -15.44 21.64 10.84
C HIS A 4 -14.05 21.90 10.30
N VAL A 5 -13.04 21.70 11.13
CA VAL A 5 -11.64 21.63 10.70
C VAL A 5 -11.41 20.23 10.18
N VAL A 6 -11.02 20.11 8.91
CA VAL A 6 -10.70 18.83 8.26
C VAL A 6 -9.20 18.74 8.05
N GLU A 7 -8.61 17.64 8.50
CA GLU A 7 -7.21 17.32 8.23
C GLU A 7 -7.12 16.39 7.00
N LEU A 8 -6.36 16.81 6.00
CA LEU A 8 -6.05 15.98 4.84
C LEU A 8 -4.65 15.42 5.00
N VAL A 9 -4.53 14.10 4.99
CA VAL A 9 -3.25 13.40 5.09
C VAL A 9 -2.99 12.60 3.81
N GLN A 10 -1.78 12.69 3.28
CA GLN A 10 -1.37 12.03 2.03
C GLN A 10 0.06 11.51 2.16
N PRO A 11 0.49 10.56 1.31
CA PRO A 11 1.89 10.19 1.20
C PRO A 11 2.78 11.42 0.95
N ARG A 12 4.01 11.36 1.41
CA ARG A 12 4.95 12.47 1.18
C ARG A 12 5.23 12.67 -0.30
N HIS A 13 5.27 11.58 -1.07
CA HIS A 13 5.44 11.58 -2.53
C HIS A 13 4.52 10.53 -3.15
N THR A 14 3.94 10.87 -4.30
CA THR A 14 3.16 9.93 -5.12
C THR A 14 3.64 10.04 -6.56
N LEU A 15 4.02 8.92 -7.16
CA LEU A 15 4.37 8.82 -8.57
C LEU A 15 3.29 8.03 -9.31
N ILE A 16 2.85 8.57 -10.43
CA ILE A 16 1.82 7.94 -11.27
C ILE A 16 2.34 7.96 -12.71
N GLY A 17 2.41 6.78 -13.33
CA GLY A 17 2.79 6.65 -14.72
C GLY A 17 3.62 5.40 -15.00
N GLU A 18 3.73 5.10 -16.29
CA GLU A 18 4.48 3.95 -16.77
C GLU A 18 5.96 4.05 -16.37
N ASN A 19 6.50 2.92 -15.91
CA ASN A 19 7.89 2.78 -15.46
C ASN A 19 8.27 3.69 -14.28
N SER A 20 7.31 4.21 -13.53
CA SER A 20 7.59 5.02 -12.33
C SER A 20 8.37 4.27 -11.25
N ILE A 21 8.42 2.93 -11.29
CA ILE A 21 9.31 2.12 -10.45
C ILE A 21 10.79 2.44 -10.63
N LEU A 22 11.20 2.94 -11.80
CA LEU A 22 12.59 3.29 -12.09
C LEU A 22 13.10 4.45 -11.21
N GLU A 23 12.17 5.24 -10.66
CA GLU A 23 12.47 6.39 -9.81
C GLU A 23 12.72 6.02 -8.33
N ILE A 24 12.44 4.77 -7.92
CA ILE A 24 12.60 4.31 -6.52
C ILE A 24 13.98 4.67 -5.95
N PRO A 25 15.11 4.40 -6.66
CA PRO A 25 16.44 4.65 -6.10
C PRO A 25 16.68 6.10 -5.72
N GLN A 26 16.23 7.07 -6.53
CA GLN A 26 16.44 8.48 -6.22
C GLN A 26 15.73 8.92 -4.94
N PHE A 27 14.57 8.30 -4.62
CA PHE A 27 13.85 8.58 -3.38
C PHE A 27 14.49 7.90 -2.19
N LEU A 28 14.95 6.66 -2.35
CA LEU A 28 15.67 5.95 -1.28
C LEU A 28 17.00 6.62 -0.92
N HIS A 29 17.70 7.17 -1.90
CA HIS A 29 18.96 7.94 -1.65
C HIS A 29 18.74 9.25 -0.88
N ARG A 30 17.50 9.73 -0.75
CA ARG A 30 17.15 10.90 0.09
C ARG A 30 16.92 10.54 1.55
N LEU A 31 16.82 9.25 1.87
CA LEU A 31 16.73 8.78 3.24
C LEU A 31 18.12 8.87 3.90
N GLU A 32 18.12 9.15 5.20
CA GLU A 32 19.39 9.26 5.95
C GLU A 32 20.07 7.89 6.10
N GLY A 33 21.37 7.88 5.88
CA GLY A 33 22.21 6.69 6.05
C GLY A 33 22.11 5.67 4.92
N THR A 34 22.68 4.50 5.15
CA THR A 34 22.64 3.39 4.19
C THR A 34 21.31 2.67 4.26
N VAL A 35 20.62 2.60 3.13
CA VAL A 35 19.32 1.91 3.04
C VAL A 35 19.52 0.41 2.96
N THR A 36 18.83 -0.32 3.83
CA THR A 36 18.60 -1.76 3.74
C THR A 36 17.11 -2.01 3.83
N ALA A 37 16.51 -2.48 2.73
CA ALA A 37 15.06 -2.60 2.62
C ALA A 37 14.54 -4.01 2.95
N LEU A 38 13.37 -4.10 3.58
CA LEU A 38 12.57 -5.31 3.55
C LEU A 38 11.53 -5.18 2.40
N VAL A 39 11.64 -6.02 1.38
CA VAL A 39 10.62 -6.18 0.35
C VAL A 39 9.52 -7.08 0.91
N VAL A 40 8.29 -6.56 1.02
CA VAL A 40 7.12 -7.29 1.52
C VAL A 40 6.18 -7.55 0.35
N THR A 41 5.86 -8.83 0.10
CA THR A 41 5.07 -9.24 -1.06
C THR A 41 4.40 -10.61 -0.84
N ASP A 42 3.76 -11.14 -1.87
CA ASP A 42 3.18 -12.48 -1.90
C ASP A 42 3.85 -13.38 -2.97
N GLN A 43 3.70 -14.70 -2.81
CA GLN A 43 4.29 -15.69 -3.72
C GLN A 43 3.70 -15.64 -5.13
N GLY A 44 2.47 -15.15 -5.29
CA GLY A 44 1.85 -15.00 -6.61
C GLY A 44 2.60 -14.00 -7.46
N LEU A 45 2.88 -12.82 -6.89
CA LEU A 45 3.64 -11.76 -7.56
C LEU A 45 5.10 -12.14 -7.81
N VAL A 46 5.71 -12.96 -6.93
CA VAL A 46 7.03 -13.53 -7.16
C VAL A 46 7.01 -14.45 -8.38
N LYS A 47 6.04 -15.38 -8.45
CA LYS A 47 5.92 -16.36 -9.53
C LYS A 47 5.72 -15.73 -10.91
N ILE A 48 4.92 -14.68 -11.00
CA ILE A 48 4.65 -13.97 -12.28
C ILE A 48 5.73 -12.95 -12.64
N GLY A 49 6.75 -12.78 -11.80
CA GLY A 49 7.91 -11.92 -12.07
C GLY A 49 7.69 -10.43 -11.79
N THR A 50 6.54 -10.00 -11.23
CA THR A 50 6.29 -8.60 -10.89
C THR A 50 7.29 -8.09 -9.85
N VAL A 51 7.56 -8.89 -8.83
CA VAL A 51 8.57 -8.56 -7.81
C VAL A 51 9.95 -8.37 -8.43
N LYS A 52 10.30 -9.23 -9.39
CA LYS A 52 11.59 -9.15 -10.09
C LYS A 52 11.76 -7.83 -10.84
N LYS A 53 10.72 -7.27 -11.45
CA LYS A 53 10.81 -5.96 -12.13
C LYS A 53 11.29 -4.87 -11.16
N VAL A 54 10.79 -4.87 -9.93
CA VAL A 54 11.18 -3.89 -8.90
C VAL A 54 12.56 -4.21 -8.32
N THR A 55 12.84 -5.48 -8.01
CA THR A 55 14.14 -5.85 -7.43
C THR A 55 15.30 -5.65 -8.41
N ASP A 56 15.09 -5.83 -9.72
CA ASP A 56 16.10 -5.50 -10.74
C ASP A 56 16.46 -4.00 -10.73
N VAL A 57 15.52 -3.12 -10.38
CA VAL A 57 15.80 -1.68 -10.20
C VAL A 57 16.68 -1.44 -8.97
N LEU A 58 16.40 -2.14 -7.88
CA LEU A 58 17.19 -2.05 -6.64
C LEU A 58 18.62 -2.61 -6.85
N ASP A 59 18.73 -3.75 -7.53
CA ASP A 59 20.02 -4.39 -7.85
C ASP A 59 20.91 -3.46 -8.69
N ARG A 60 20.36 -2.85 -9.75
CA ARG A 60 21.10 -1.88 -10.58
C ARG A 60 21.57 -0.65 -9.81
N ALA A 61 20.81 -0.27 -8.79
CA ALA A 61 21.15 0.87 -7.94
C ALA A 61 22.05 0.50 -6.74
N GLY A 62 22.40 -0.77 -6.57
CA GLY A 62 23.21 -1.25 -5.44
C GLY A 62 22.51 -1.15 -4.09
N ILE A 63 21.17 -1.08 -4.08
CA ILE A 63 20.36 -1.00 -2.85
C ILE A 63 20.21 -2.41 -2.28
N ARG A 64 20.62 -2.58 -1.03
CA ARG A 64 20.49 -3.86 -0.32
C ARG A 64 19.05 -4.10 0.10
N TYR A 65 18.55 -5.31 -0.14
CA TYR A 65 17.21 -5.71 0.30
C TYR A 65 17.15 -7.20 0.68
N TRP A 66 16.08 -7.54 1.41
CA TRP A 66 15.67 -8.91 1.73
C TRP A 66 14.19 -9.05 1.41
N THR A 67 13.76 -10.21 0.92
CA THR A 67 12.36 -10.41 0.52
C THR A 67 11.62 -11.28 1.52
N TYR A 68 10.47 -10.81 1.98
CA TYR A 68 9.46 -11.55 2.69
C TYR A 68 8.25 -11.74 1.77
N ASP A 69 8.02 -12.94 1.30
CA ASP A 69 6.95 -13.31 0.34
C ASP A 69 5.79 -14.08 0.97
N GLY A 70 5.74 -14.09 2.30
CA GLY A 70 4.75 -14.85 3.08
C GLY A 70 3.40 -14.16 3.27
N VAL A 71 3.12 -13.05 2.56
CA VAL A 71 1.84 -12.37 2.69
C VAL A 71 0.73 -13.17 2.03
N GLN A 72 -0.41 -13.24 2.71
CA GLN A 72 -1.63 -13.90 2.24
C GLN A 72 -2.79 -12.90 2.23
N PRO A 73 -3.86 -13.12 1.44
CA PRO A 73 -5.07 -12.33 1.54
C PRO A 73 -5.62 -12.29 2.98
N ASN A 74 -6.11 -11.14 3.43
CA ASN A 74 -6.49 -10.88 4.82
C ASN A 74 -5.36 -11.22 5.81
N PRO A 75 -4.24 -10.49 5.77
CA PRO A 75 -3.03 -10.84 6.52
C PRO A 75 -3.30 -10.87 8.02
N SER A 76 -2.68 -11.84 8.68
CA SER A 76 -2.87 -12.07 10.11
C SER A 76 -1.74 -11.49 10.96
N VAL A 77 -1.97 -11.45 12.28
CA VAL A 77 -0.94 -11.10 13.27
C VAL A 77 0.30 -11.97 13.10
N GLY A 78 0.12 -13.28 12.83
CA GLY A 78 1.22 -14.21 12.61
C GLY A 78 2.08 -13.83 11.38
N VAL A 79 1.48 -13.35 10.30
CA VAL A 79 2.18 -12.85 9.10
C VAL A 79 3.00 -11.60 9.43
N VAL A 80 2.41 -10.65 10.15
CA VAL A 80 3.09 -9.42 10.58
C VAL A 80 4.31 -9.74 11.45
N ASN A 81 4.15 -10.63 12.43
CA ASN A 81 5.23 -11.03 13.34
C ASN A 81 6.42 -11.66 12.59
N LYS A 82 6.15 -12.55 11.61
CA LYS A 82 7.21 -13.15 10.78
C LYS A 82 7.94 -12.12 9.91
N ALA A 83 7.21 -11.17 9.34
CA ALA A 83 7.80 -10.07 8.56
C ALA A 83 8.66 -9.17 9.46
N MET A 84 8.18 -8.84 10.67
CA MET A 84 8.92 -8.05 11.66
C MET A 84 10.18 -8.77 12.14
N GLU A 85 10.12 -10.06 12.38
CA GLU A 85 11.30 -10.87 12.73
C GLU A 85 12.37 -10.79 11.63
N GLN A 86 11.96 -10.94 10.37
CA GLN A 86 12.89 -10.81 9.24
C GLN A 86 13.46 -9.39 9.13
N TYR A 87 12.62 -8.35 9.26
CA TYR A 87 13.04 -6.96 9.28
C TYR A 87 14.16 -6.71 10.30
N THR A 88 13.95 -7.15 11.53
CA THR A 88 14.90 -6.97 12.63
C THR A 88 16.17 -7.77 12.40
N ARG A 89 16.05 -9.05 12.04
CA ARG A 89 17.18 -9.95 11.82
C ARG A 89 18.13 -9.46 10.73
N GLN A 90 17.59 -8.84 9.69
CA GLN A 90 18.36 -8.35 8.55
C GLN A 90 18.84 -6.91 8.70
N GLY A 91 18.52 -6.25 9.82
CA GLY A 91 18.88 -4.87 10.07
C GLY A 91 18.30 -3.90 9.04
N CYS A 92 17.08 -4.16 8.59
CA CYS A 92 16.40 -3.28 7.66
C CYS A 92 16.04 -1.94 8.33
N ASN A 93 15.98 -0.87 7.54
CA ASN A 93 15.60 0.47 8.01
C ASN A 93 14.53 1.15 7.13
N CYS A 94 14.10 0.48 6.07
CA CYS A 94 12.93 0.86 5.29
C CYS A 94 12.19 -0.38 4.78
N ILE A 95 10.99 -0.18 4.23
CA ILE A 95 10.16 -1.25 3.70
C ILE A 95 9.74 -0.89 2.29
N ILE A 96 9.77 -1.88 1.37
CA ILE A 96 9.23 -1.76 0.02
C ILE A 96 8.10 -2.77 -0.09
N ALA A 97 6.85 -2.31 -0.04
CA ALA A 97 5.69 -3.16 -0.25
C ALA A 97 5.43 -3.29 -1.76
N ILE A 98 5.33 -4.51 -2.27
CA ILE A 98 4.99 -4.77 -3.67
C ILE A 98 3.72 -5.62 -3.68
N GLY A 99 2.61 -5.04 -4.11
CA GLY A 99 1.33 -5.74 -4.16
C GLY A 99 0.13 -4.83 -4.06
N GLY A 100 -1.03 -5.43 -3.86
CA GLY A 100 -2.27 -4.72 -3.52
C GLY A 100 -2.36 -4.41 -2.02
N GLY A 101 -3.58 -4.34 -1.50
CA GLY A 101 -3.83 -3.97 -0.09
C GLY A 101 -3.05 -4.82 0.91
N SER A 102 -3.08 -6.16 0.80
CA SER A 102 -2.50 -7.05 1.81
C SER A 102 -0.99 -6.87 2.05
N PRO A 103 -0.10 -6.84 1.02
CA PRO A 103 1.31 -6.54 1.23
C PRO A 103 1.56 -5.14 1.80
N ILE A 104 0.77 -4.14 1.37
CA ILE A 104 0.90 -2.77 1.86
C ILE A 104 0.45 -2.68 3.33
N ASP A 105 -0.61 -3.37 3.71
CA ASP A 105 -1.12 -3.40 5.09
C ASP A 105 -0.10 -4.06 6.04
N VAL A 106 0.53 -5.18 5.62
CA VAL A 106 1.63 -5.79 6.38
C VAL A 106 2.82 -4.83 6.52
N ALA A 107 3.18 -4.13 5.44
CA ALA A 107 4.27 -3.15 5.47
C ALA A 107 3.99 -2.00 6.44
N LYS A 108 2.75 -1.49 6.47
CA LYS A 108 2.32 -0.46 7.44
C LYS A 108 2.41 -0.97 8.87
N ALA A 109 1.92 -2.20 9.12
CA ALA A 109 2.00 -2.82 10.44
C ALA A 109 3.44 -2.99 10.91
N VAL A 110 4.33 -3.52 10.06
CA VAL A 110 5.77 -3.67 10.36
C VAL A 110 6.43 -2.31 10.58
N SER A 111 6.09 -1.31 9.77
CA SER A 111 6.62 0.05 9.89
C SER A 111 6.31 0.68 11.25
N ILE A 112 5.06 0.57 11.70
CA ILE A 112 4.64 1.06 13.01
C ILE A 112 5.35 0.30 14.14
N LEU A 113 5.40 -1.03 14.09
CA LEU A 113 6.07 -1.85 15.09
C LEU A 113 7.57 -1.57 15.17
N ALA A 114 8.24 -1.40 14.03
CA ALA A 114 9.67 -1.12 13.99
C ALA A 114 10.05 0.20 14.70
N ALA A 115 9.19 1.20 14.61
CA ALA A 115 9.42 2.51 15.22
C ALA A 115 8.93 2.61 16.67
N ASN A 116 7.85 1.89 17.02
CA ASN A 116 7.14 2.08 18.29
C ASN A 116 7.23 0.87 19.23
N GLY A 117 7.56 -0.33 18.73
CA GLY A 117 7.58 -1.56 19.52
C GLY A 117 6.17 -2.10 19.82
N GLY A 118 6.04 -2.90 20.87
CA GLY A 118 4.77 -3.47 21.31
C GLY A 118 4.26 -4.61 20.42
N ARG A 119 2.95 -4.81 20.45
CA ARG A 119 2.23 -5.82 19.66
C ARG A 119 1.31 -5.11 18.69
N ILE A 120 1.08 -5.68 17.51
CA ILE A 120 0.22 -5.02 16.51
C ILE A 120 -1.21 -4.82 16.98
N GLU A 121 -1.70 -5.70 17.86
CA GLU A 121 -3.03 -5.58 18.46
C GLU A 121 -3.20 -4.31 19.31
N ASP A 122 -2.11 -3.77 19.87
CA ASP A 122 -2.12 -2.55 20.68
C ASP A 122 -2.44 -1.30 19.84
N TYR A 123 -2.25 -1.40 18.51
CA TYR A 123 -2.49 -0.31 17.54
C TYR A 123 -3.89 -0.34 16.92
N CYS A 124 -4.75 -1.28 17.31
CA CYS A 124 -6.13 -1.33 16.82
C CYS A 124 -6.90 -0.04 17.16
N GLY A 125 -7.52 0.59 16.16
CA GLY A 125 -8.27 1.84 16.28
C GLY A 125 -7.57 3.03 15.62
N VAL A 126 -7.81 4.23 16.15
CA VAL A 126 -7.40 5.49 15.51
C VAL A 126 -6.22 6.11 16.26
N ARG A 127 -5.16 6.49 15.54
CA ARG A 127 -3.99 7.25 16.05
C ARG A 127 -3.38 6.65 17.33
N LYS A 128 -3.02 5.39 17.28
CA LYS A 128 -2.47 4.66 18.43
C LYS A 128 -0.95 4.68 18.50
N SER A 129 -0.24 5.01 17.43
CA SER A 129 1.23 5.09 17.45
C SER A 129 1.71 6.42 18.00
N ALA A 130 2.80 6.40 18.78
CA ALA A 130 3.39 7.60 19.37
C ALA A 130 4.33 8.34 18.40
N ARG A 131 4.89 7.62 17.41
CA ARG A 131 5.88 8.14 16.46
C ARG A 131 5.59 7.64 15.05
N PRO A 132 5.99 8.41 14.01
CA PRO A 132 5.96 7.92 12.64
C PRO A 132 6.67 6.57 12.49
N GLY A 133 6.11 5.71 11.67
CA GLY A 133 6.74 4.46 11.27
C GLY A 133 8.02 4.67 10.48
N VAL A 134 8.75 3.58 10.21
CA VAL A 134 9.89 3.62 9.30
C VAL A 134 9.42 3.88 7.87
N PRO A 135 10.26 4.47 6.99
CA PRO A 135 9.86 4.79 5.63
C PRO A 135 9.30 3.59 4.85
N ILE A 136 8.19 3.79 4.16
CA ILE A 136 7.56 2.79 3.28
C ILE A 136 7.58 3.32 1.84
N VAL A 137 8.07 2.50 0.91
CA VAL A 137 7.78 2.63 -0.52
C VAL A 137 6.67 1.65 -0.86
N ALA A 138 5.51 2.14 -1.22
CA ALA A 138 4.35 1.32 -1.56
C ALA A 138 4.21 1.24 -3.08
N VAL A 139 4.56 0.09 -3.66
CA VAL A 139 4.43 -0.20 -5.09
C VAL A 139 3.14 -0.97 -5.30
N ASN A 140 2.12 -0.25 -5.73
CA ASN A 140 0.79 -0.81 -5.93
C ASN A 140 0.70 -1.63 -7.21
N THR A 141 0.04 -2.79 -7.15
CA THR A 141 -0.18 -3.69 -8.29
C THR A 141 -1.65 -4.00 -8.55
N THR A 142 -2.57 -3.31 -7.86
CA THR A 142 -4.02 -3.47 -8.05
C THR A 142 -4.70 -2.12 -8.10
N ALA A 143 -5.71 -1.97 -8.95
CA ALA A 143 -6.52 -0.77 -9.03
C ALA A 143 -7.80 -0.95 -8.19
N GLY A 144 -7.74 -0.66 -6.89
CA GLY A 144 -8.87 -0.92 -5.98
C GLY A 144 -8.70 -0.25 -4.62
N THR A 145 -8.00 -0.90 -3.72
CA THR A 145 -7.96 -0.55 -2.29
C THR A 145 -7.43 0.85 -1.97
N GLY A 146 -6.55 1.40 -2.82
CA GLY A 146 -5.87 2.67 -2.53
C GLY A 146 -4.98 2.62 -1.27
N SER A 147 -4.59 1.42 -0.82
CA SER A 147 -3.82 1.29 0.42
C SER A 147 -2.50 2.06 0.37
N GLU A 148 -1.89 2.23 -0.80
CA GLU A 148 -0.65 2.99 -0.99
C GLU A 148 -0.77 4.47 -0.63
N VAL A 149 -1.99 5.03 -0.69
CA VAL A 149 -2.25 6.46 -0.42
C VAL A 149 -3.06 6.71 0.86
N THR A 150 -3.51 5.65 1.55
CA THR A 150 -4.33 5.78 2.76
C THR A 150 -3.53 5.57 4.04
N CYS A 151 -4.04 6.11 5.15
CA CYS A 151 -3.52 5.87 6.51
C CYS A 151 -4.20 4.69 7.23
N ALA A 152 -5.01 3.91 6.51
CA ALA A 152 -5.70 2.74 7.04
C ALA A 152 -4.96 1.45 6.67
N TYR A 153 -5.01 0.45 7.54
CA TYR A 153 -4.57 -0.91 7.29
C TYR A 153 -5.35 -1.91 8.14
N VAL A 154 -5.49 -3.13 7.64
CA VAL A 154 -6.34 -4.16 8.27
C VAL A 154 -5.52 -5.44 8.51
N ILE A 155 -5.47 -5.87 9.76
CA ILE A 155 -4.80 -7.10 10.17
C ILE A 155 -5.80 -8.00 10.90
N THR A 156 -5.82 -9.28 10.57
CA THR A 156 -6.71 -10.26 11.21
C THR A 156 -6.08 -10.81 12.50
N ASP A 157 -6.78 -10.63 13.61
CA ASP A 157 -6.48 -11.35 14.84
C ASP A 157 -7.07 -12.77 14.72
N GLU A 158 -6.20 -13.75 14.47
CA GLU A 158 -6.60 -15.16 14.26
C GLU A 158 -7.14 -15.81 15.53
N VAL A 159 -6.71 -15.34 16.70
CA VAL A 159 -7.15 -15.88 18.00
C VAL A 159 -8.56 -15.44 18.32
N LYS A 160 -8.85 -14.16 18.10
CA LYS A 160 -10.18 -13.58 18.33
C LYS A 160 -11.11 -13.70 17.13
N ASN A 161 -10.57 -14.09 15.96
CA ASN A 161 -11.27 -14.13 14.67
C ASN A 161 -11.92 -12.79 14.29
N VAL A 162 -11.15 -11.69 14.45
CA VAL A 162 -11.62 -10.33 14.22
C VAL A 162 -10.68 -9.61 13.26
N LYS A 163 -11.22 -8.87 12.30
CA LYS A 163 -10.47 -7.91 11.50
C LYS A 163 -10.24 -6.64 12.31
N MET A 164 -9.00 -6.39 12.67
CA MET A 164 -8.58 -5.17 13.34
C MET A 164 -8.34 -4.09 12.29
N VAL A 165 -9.02 -2.97 12.44
CA VAL A 165 -8.83 -1.79 11.60
C VAL A 165 -7.97 -0.79 12.35
N MET A 166 -6.86 -0.39 11.74
CA MET A 166 -5.97 0.65 12.23
C MET A 166 -6.03 1.85 11.29
N MET A 167 -6.17 3.04 11.85
CA MET A 167 -6.17 4.29 11.10
C MET A 167 -5.18 5.25 11.75
N ASP A 168 -3.99 5.39 11.16
CA ASP A 168 -2.93 6.20 11.74
C ASP A 168 -2.11 6.91 10.66
N PRO A 169 -2.07 8.25 10.63
CA PRO A 169 -1.24 9.00 9.68
C PRO A 169 0.25 8.63 9.73
N ASN A 170 0.71 8.12 10.84
CA ASN A 170 2.09 7.69 11.03
C ASN A 170 2.50 6.47 10.19
N CYS A 171 1.53 5.76 9.59
CA CYS A 171 1.81 4.63 8.67
C CYS A 171 1.77 5.01 7.18
N LEU A 172 1.54 6.29 6.86
CA LEU A 172 1.50 6.75 5.47
C LEU A 172 2.81 6.46 4.75
N ALA A 173 2.70 6.04 3.49
CA ALA A 173 3.87 5.78 2.68
C ALA A 173 4.74 7.05 2.51
N TYR A 174 6.06 6.88 2.61
CA TYR A 174 7.02 7.89 2.20
C TYR A 174 6.92 8.14 0.69
N LEU A 175 6.78 7.05 -0.09
CA LEU A 175 6.62 7.07 -1.53
C LEU A 175 5.54 6.06 -1.94
N ALA A 176 4.48 6.54 -2.58
CA ALA A 176 3.48 5.71 -3.25
C ALA A 176 3.77 5.66 -4.75
N ILE A 177 3.71 4.48 -5.35
CA ILE A 177 3.95 4.26 -6.78
C ILE A 177 2.76 3.56 -7.40
N ASN A 178 2.17 4.20 -8.39
CA ASN A 178 1.10 3.70 -9.25
C ASN A 178 1.62 3.57 -10.67
N ASP A 179 2.31 2.44 -10.94
CA ASP A 179 2.85 2.09 -12.26
C ASP A 179 1.88 1.12 -12.96
N PRO A 180 1.13 1.57 -13.97
CA PRO A 180 0.13 0.73 -14.61
C PRO A 180 0.74 -0.49 -15.31
N THR A 181 2.03 -0.47 -15.67
CA THR A 181 2.71 -1.62 -16.28
C THR A 181 2.82 -2.84 -15.35
N LEU A 182 2.65 -2.63 -14.03
CA LEU A 182 2.62 -3.72 -13.04
C LEU A 182 1.23 -4.36 -12.91
N MET A 183 0.19 -3.72 -13.43
CA MET A 183 -1.20 -4.18 -13.39
C MET A 183 -1.61 -4.91 -14.68
N VAL A 184 -0.82 -4.78 -15.75
CA VAL A 184 -1.03 -5.49 -17.00
C VAL A 184 -1.00 -6.99 -16.77
N GLY A 185 -2.00 -7.70 -17.28
CA GLY A 185 -2.12 -9.15 -17.12
C GLY A 185 -2.75 -9.61 -15.82
N MET A 186 -3.34 -8.70 -15.03
CA MET A 186 -4.22 -9.13 -13.93
C MET A 186 -5.37 -9.99 -14.47
N PRO A 187 -5.76 -11.07 -13.76
CA PRO A 187 -6.94 -11.85 -14.15
C PRO A 187 -8.19 -10.95 -14.24
N PRO A 188 -9.04 -11.11 -15.27
CA PRO A 188 -10.25 -10.29 -15.43
C PRO A 188 -11.16 -10.25 -14.20
N SER A 189 -11.26 -11.37 -13.47
CA SER A 189 -12.01 -11.44 -12.21
C SER A 189 -11.43 -10.54 -11.12
N LEU A 190 -10.10 -10.46 -11.03
CA LEU A 190 -9.43 -9.58 -10.07
C LEU A 190 -9.58 -8.12 -10.50
N THR A 191 -9.41 -7.79 -11.78
CA THR A 191 -9.66 -6.45 -12.33
C THR A 191 -11.09 -5.98 -12.02
N ALA A 192 -12.09 -6.84 -12.23
CA ALA A 192 -13.48 -6.53 -11.93
C ALA A 192 -13.70 -6.30 -10.43
N ALA A 193 -13.20 -7.20 -9.59
CA ALA A 193 -13.38 -7.11 -8.13
C ALA A 193 -12.73 -5.84 -7.56
N THR A 194 -11.46 -5.58 -7.91
CA THR A 194 -10.74 -4.41 -7.40
C THR A 194 -11.27 -3.10 -7.98
N GLY A 195 -11.67 -3.08 -9.26
CA GLY A 195 -12.28 -1.90 -9.86
C GLY A 195 -13.67 -1.57 -9.28
N MET A 196 -14.47 -2.57 -8.91
CA MET A 196 -15.70 -2.36 -8.17
C MET A 196 -15.47 -1.88 -6.74
N ASP A 197 -14.39 -2.35 -6.09
CA ASP A 197 -13.95 -1.86 -4.80
C ASP A 197 -13.59 -0.35 -4.88
N ALA A 198 -12.80 0.06 -5.89
CA ALA A 198 -12.49 1.46 -6.15
C ALA A 198 -13.75 2.31 -6.36
N LEU A 199 -14.72 1.80 -7.12
CA LEU A 199 -15.99 2.49 -7.34
C LEU A 199 -16.78 2.64 -6.04
N THR A 200 -16.82 1.59 -5.23
CA THR A 200 -17.51 1.60 -3.93
C THR A 200 -16.89 2.65 -3.02
N HIS A 201 -15.55 2.66 -2.88
CA HIS A 201 -14.85 3.67 -2.09
C HIS A 201 -15.14 5.09 -2.57
N ALA A 202 -15.19 5.32 -3.88
CA ALA A 202 -15.51 6.66 -4.42
C ALA A 202 -16.94 7.09 -4.11
N VAL A 203 -17.92 6.17 -4.21
CA VAL A 203 -19.31 6.45 -3.84
C VAL A 203 -19.44 6.69 -2.34
N GLU A 204 -18.82 5.87 -1.51
CA GLU A 204 -18.81 6.04 -0.04
C GLU A 204 -18.18 7.37 0.36
N ALA A 205 -17.05 7.74 -0.24
CA ALA A 205 -16.41 9.03 0.02
C ALA A 205 -17.33 10.21 -0.33
N TYR A 206 -18.03 10.14 -1.47
CA TYR A 206 -18.96 11.18 -1.90
C TYR A 206 -20.20 11.29 -1.01
N THR A 207 -20.68 10.19 -0.47
CA THR A 207 -21.86 10.14 0.40
C THR A 207 -21.54 10.22 1.89
N CYS A 208 -20.24 10.33 2.25
CA CYS A 208 -19.79 10.44 3.63
C CYS A 208 -20.30 11.72 4.28
N ARG A 209 -20.69 11.65 5.56
CA ARG A 209 -21.14 12.84 6.32
C ARG A 209 -20.03 13.87 6.52
N GLU A 210 -18.78 13.45 6.48
CA GLU A 210 -17.58 14.28 6.61
C GLU A 210 -17.00 14.68 5.25
N ALA A 211 -17.75 14.46 4.15
CA ALA A 211 -17.34 14.85 2.82
C ALA A 211 -17.08 16.37 2.73
N THR A 212 -16.12 16.75 1.92
CA THR A 212 -15.71 18.13 1.70
C THR A 212 -15.67 18.41 0.20
N PRO A 213 -15.70 19.67 -0.24
CA PRO A 213 -15.52 19.98 -1.67
C PRO A 213 -14.24 19.39 -2.28
N TYR A 214 -13.18 19.21 -1.47
CA TYR A 214 -11.95 18.57 -1.91
C TYR A 214 -12.14 17.07 -2.15
N THR A 215 -12.72 16.34 -1.19
CA THR A 215 -12.97 14.90 -1.32
C THR A 215 -14.02 14.60 -2.37
N ASP A 216 -15.05 15.44 -2.50
CA ASP A 216 -16.10 15.32 -3.50
C ASP A 216 -15.56 15.40 -4.93
N ALA A 217 -14.65 16.36 -5.17
CA ALA A 217 -14.01 16.53 -6.48
C ALA A 217 -13.24 15.27 -6.91
N LEU A 218 -12.49 14.66 -5.96
CA LEU A 218 -11.75 13.43 -6.21
C LEU A 218 -12.69 12.23 -6.39
N ALA A 219 -13.71 12.11 -5.55
CA ALA A 219 -14.68 11.02 -5.61
C ALA A 219 -15.47 11.01 -6.94
N ILE A 220 -15.99 12.16 -7.37
CA ILE A 220 -16.69 12.30 -8.65
C ILE A 220 -15.80 11.92 -9.82
N GLU A 221 -14.54 12.38 -9.84
CA GLU A 221 -13.62 12.04 -10.91
C GLU A 221 -13.24 10.55 -10.90
N ALA A 222 -13.05 9.95 -9.73
CA ALA A 222 -12.83 8.51 -9.60
C ALA A 222 -14.01 7.69 -10.14
N ILE A 223 -15.27 8.06 -9.80
CA ILE A 223 -16.48 7.42 -10.33
C ILE A 223 -16.50 7.51 -11.87
N ARG A 224 -16.17 8.68 -12.43
CA ARG A 224 -16.15 8.90 -13.88
C ARG A 224 -15.07 8.04 -14.57
N LEU A 225 -13.87 8.00 -14.02
CA LEU A 225 -12.76 7.23 -14.57
C LEU A 225 -13.05 5.72 -14.51
N VAL A 226 -13.49 5.20 -13.38
CA VAL A 226 -13.88 3.78 -13.25
C VAL A 226 -15.02 3.43 -14.21
N GLY A 227 -16.04 4.28 -14.30
CA GLY A 227 -17.16 4.08 -15.21
C GLY A 227 -16.76 4.00 -16.70
N ARG A 228 -15.70 4.71 -17.09
CA ARG A 228 -15.14 4.68 -18.46
C ARG A 228 -14.25 3.47 -18.71
N ALA A 229 -13.38 3.14 -17.75
CA ALA A 229 -12.25 2.25 -17.97
C ALA A 229 -12.54 0.79 -17.56
N LEU A 230 -13.33 0.54 -16.49
CA LEU A 230 -13.42 -0.77 -15.87
C LEU A 230 -13.87 -1.88 -16.83
N ARG A 231 -14.88 -1.61 -17.66
CA ARG A 231 -15.40 -2.61 -18.63
C ARG A 231 -14.35 -2.96 -19.68
N ARG A 232 -13.59 -1.97 -20.15
CA ARG A 232 -12.52 -2.16 -21.13
C ARG A 232 -11.37 -2.93 -20.51
N ALA A 233 -10.88 -2.51 -19.35
CA ALA A 233 -9.81 -3.19 -18.62
C ALA A 233 -10.19 -4.64 -18.24
N GLY A 234 -11.46 -4.91 -17.95
CA GLY A 234 -11.96 -6.27 -17.71
C GLY A 234 -12.06 -7.14 -18.97
N ALA A 235 -12.27 -6.53 -20.15
CA ALA A 235 -12.31 -7.22 -21.44
C ALA A 235 -10.91 -7.42 -22.03
N ASP A 236 -10.01 -6.48 -21.84
CA ASP A 236 -8.61 -6.51 -22.29
C ASP A 236 -7.68 -6.00 -21.19
N GLY A 237 -7.04 -6.93 -20.48
CA GLY A 237 -6.10 -6.61 -19.39
C GLY A 237 -4.80 -5.93 -19.86
N CYS A 238 -4.61 -5.74 -21.17
CA CYS A 238 -3.47 -5.01 -21.75
C CYS A 238 -3.86 -3.60 -22.20
N ASP A 239 -5.12 -3.18 -22.06
CA ASP A 239 -5.57 -1.83 -22.40
C ASP A 239 -5.01 -0.80 -21.41
N MET A 240 -4.06 0.00 -21.89
CA MET A 240 -3.35 1.04 -21.11
C MET A 240 -3.94 2.44 -21.26
N GLN A 241 -5.10 2.60 -21.94
CA GLN A 241 -5.72 3.90 -22.24
C GLN A 241 -6.68 4.36 -21.16
#